data_3ba09b8ade7f5c6b8480a0afea9f09e5
#
_entry.id   3ba09b8ade7f5c6b8480a0afea9f09e5
#
_cell.length_a   1.000
_cell.length_b   1.000
_cell.length_c   1.000
_cell.angle_alpha   90.00
_cell.angle_beta   90.00
_cell.angle_gamma   90.00
#
_symmetry.space_group_name_H-M   'P 1'
#
loop_
_entity.id
_entity.type
_entity.pdbx_description
1 polymer ?
#
loop_
_entity_poly.entity_id
_entity_poly.type
_entity_poly.pdbx_seq_one_letter_code
_entity_poly.pdbx_strand_id
1 'polypeptide(L)'
;FIRNLTLRQEGNTLVLFQFVEKHGKILHDMINDKDSERKVFFVYGGTDTDQRENIRRITEGENDAIIVASYGTFSTGINIKNLHNIIFASPTKSRIRNLQSIGRGLRRNDTKVSCNLYDIGDDMSWKAKKNYTLHHMVERIKIYNEEDFSYKLIKVDL
;
A
#
# COMPACT_ATOMS: atom_id res chain seq x y z
N PHE A 1 -7.10 -6.68 10.86
CA PHE A 1 -5.63 -6.61 10.82
C PHE A 1 -5.16 -5.36 10.08
N ILE A 2 -5.45 -5.19 8.76
CA ILE A 2 -4.94 -4.10 7.89
C ILE A 2 -5.21 -2.71 8.47
N ARG A 3 -6.44 -2.44 8.95
CA ARG A 3 -6.77 -1.20 9.64
C ARG A 3 -5.81 -0.90 10.80
N ASN A 4 -5.66 -1.87 11.71
CA ASN A 4 -4.82 -1.70 12.89
C ASN A 4 -3.34 -1.54 12.53
N LEU A 5 -2.88 -2.25 11.49
CA LEU A 5 -1.54 -2.07 10.94
C LEU A 5 -1.35 -0.65 10.44
N THR A 6 -2.31 -0.13 9.65
CA THR A 6 -2.27 1.24 9.10
C THR A 6 -2.20 2.30 10.20
N LEU A 7 -3.07 2.20 11.19
CA LEU A 7 -3.17 3.17 12.29
C LEU A 7 -1.94 3.20 13.21
N ARG A 8 -1.16 2.12 13.25
CA ARG A 8 0.08 2.04 14.03
C ARG A 8 1.30 2.64 13.31
N GLN A 9 1.17 2.96 12.02
CA GLN A 9 2.29 3.54 11.29
C GLN A 9 2.38 5.04 11.58
N GLU A 10 3.59 5.50 11.86
CA GLU A 10 3.93 6.92 11.88
C GLU A 10 4.34 7.38 10.48
N GLY A 11 4.03 8.61 10.14
CA GLY A 11 4.35 9.18 8.85
C GLY A 11 3.32 8.90 7.76
N ASN A 12 3.48 9.55 6.62
CA ASN A 12 2.57 9.40 5.49
C ASN A 12 2.50 7.96 5.01
N THR A 13 1.31 7.39 5.05
CA THR A 13 1.06 5.97 4.81
C THR A 13 0.13 5.80 3.60
N LEU A 14 0.57 5.04 2.61
CA LEU A 14 -0.22 4.66 1.44
C LEU A 14 -0.73 3.23 1.59
N VAL A 15 -2.05 3.05 1.51
CA VAL A 15 -2.71 1.73 1.56
C VAL A 15 -3.29 1.41 0.19
N LEU A 16 -2.79 0.36 -0.45
CA LEU A 16 -3.19 -0.01 -1.81
C LEU A 16 -4.17 -1.17 -1.83
N PHE A 17 -5.30 -0.97 -2.51
CA PHE A 17 -6.36 -1.96 -2.66
C PHE A 17 -6.71 -2.26 -4.12
N GLN A 18 -7.40 -3.39 -4.36
CA GLN A 18 -7.83 -3.84 -5.68
C GLN A 18 -9.28 -3.43 -6.01
N PHE A 19 -10.23 -3.72 -5.11
CA PHE A 19 -11.66 -3.57 -5.35
C PHE A 19 -12.22 -2.38 -4.59
N VAL A 20 -12.78 -1.39 -5.32
CA VAL A 20 -13.25 -0.13 -4.75
C VAL A 20 -14.34 -0.37 -3.71
N GLU A 21 -15.50 -0.89 -4.14
CA GLU A 21 -16.68 -1.04 -3.26
C GLU A 21 -16.52 -2.15 -2.22
N LYS A 22 -15.96 -3.30 -2.60
CA LYS A 22 -15.90 -4.47 -1.74
C LYS A 22 -14.76 -4.45 -0.72
N HIS A 23 -13.76 -3.58 -0.89
CA HIS A 23 -12.61 -3.54 -0.02
C HIS A 23 -12.15 -2.11 0.30
N GLY A 24 -11.82 -1.31 -0.72
CA GLY A 24 -11.20 0.00 -0.52
C GLY A 24 -12.04 0.96 0.28
N LYS A 25 -13.33 1.11 -0.06
CA LYS A 25 -14.27 1.98 0.63
C LYS A 25 -14.48 1.54 2.08
N ILE A 26 -14.72 0.24 2.30
CA ILE A 26 -14.89 -0.32 3.64
C ILE A 26 -13.64 -0.07 4.50
N LEU A 27 -12.46 -0.30 3.94
CA LEU A 27 -11.19 -0.10 4.66
C LEU A 27 -10.96 1.38 4.97
N HIS A 28 -11.26 2.28 4.02
CA HIS A 28 -11.20 3.73 4.23
C HIS A 28 -12.11 4.16 5.38
N ASP A 29 -13.37 3.76 5.37
CA ASP A 29 -14.35 4.11 6.39
C ASP A 29 -13.91 3.59 7.77
N MET A 30 -13.45 2.34 7.84
CA MET A 30 -12.91 1.76 9.09
C MET A 30 -11.68 2.49 9.64
N ILE A 31 -10.85 3.08 8.79
CA ILE A 31 -9.67 3.87 9.20
C ILE A 31 -10.14 5.25 9.64
N ASN A 32 -10.94 5.92 8.83
CA ASN A 32 -11.43 7.28 9.07
C ASN A 32 -12.26 7.39 10.35
N ASP A 33 -13.10 6.41 10.66
CA ASP A 33 -13.92 6.36 11.87
C ASP A 33 -13.09 6.25 13.18
N LYS A 34 -11.86 5.75 13.09
CA LYS A 34 -11.00 5.52 14.25
C LYS A 34 -9.92 6.57 14.46
N ASP A 35 -9.57 7.30 13.41
CA ASP A 35 -8.49 8.29 13.44
C ASP A 35 -9.03 9.66 13.05
N SER A 36 -9.52 10.41 14.05
CA SER A 36 -10.04 11.76 13.84
C SER A 36 -8.96 12.84 13.73
N GLU A 37 -7.70 12.53 14.04
CA GLU A 37 -6.60 13.50 14.05
C GLU A 37 -5.80 13.52 12.75
N ARG A 38 -5.71 12.38 12.06
CA ARG A 38 -4.96 12.23 10.81
C ARG A 38 -5.82 12.55 9.60
N LYS A 39 -5.24 13.12 8.55
CA LYS A 39 -5.93 13.30 7.27
C LYS A 39 -6.00 11.97 6.53
N VAL A 40 -7.20 11.47 6.31
CA VAL A 40 -7.46 10.22 5.59
C VAL A 40 -8.07 10.53 4.24
N PHE A 41 -7.42 10.12 3.15
CA PHE A 41 -7.85 10.35 1.78
C PHE A 41 -8.24 9.05 1.10
N PHE A 42 -9.30 9.09 0.28
CA PHE A 42 -9.73 7.98 -0.56
C PHE A 42 -9.57 8.33 -2.03
N VAL A 43 -8.80 7.52 -2.77
CA VAL A 43 -8.46 7.79 -4.17
C VAL A 43 -8.64 6.54 -5.03
N TYR A 44 -9.43 6.67 -6.09
CA TYR A 44 -9.70 5.57 -7.02
C TYR A 44 -9.90 6.10 -8.45
N GLY A 45 -10.21 5.23 -9.42
CA GLY A 45 -10.38 5.60 -10.82
C GLY A 45 -11.43 6.68 -11.09
N GLY A 46 -12.45 6.78 -10.23
CA GLY A 46 -13.48 7.81 -10.32
C GLY A 46 -13.12 9.17 -9.70
N THR A 47 -11.99 9.26 -8.98
CA THR A 47 -11.49 10.54 -8.45
C THR A 47 -10.94 11.36 -9.61
N ASP A 48 -11.38 12.61 -9.76
CA ASP A 48 -10.91 13.49 -10.84
C ASP A 48 -9.43 13.89 -10.69
N THR A 49 -8.84 14.43 -11.76
CA THR A 49 -7.40 14.76 -11.81
C THR A 49 -7.03 15.87 -10.83
N ASP A 50 -7.89 16.89 -10.69
CA ASP A 50 -7.62 18.04 -9.83
C ASP A 50 -7.68 17.64 -8.36
N GLN A 51 -8.62 16.76 -7.99
CA GLN A 51 -8.70 16.19 -6.64
C GLN A 51 -7.47 15.34 -6.34
N ARG A 52 -6.99 14.51 -7.27
CA ARG A 52 -5.77 13.70 -7.09
C ARG A 52 -4.55 14.57 -6.87
N GLU A 53 -4.41 15.64 -7.66
CA GLU A 53 -3.29 16.57 -7.55
C GLU A 53 -3.35 17.35 -6.23
N ASN A 54 -4.54 17.75 -5.79
CA ASN A 54 -4.73 18.41 -4.51
C ASN A 54 -4.37 17.48 -3.33
N ILE A 55 -4.81 16.22 -3.37
CA ILE A 55 -4.43 15.21 -2.36
C ILE A 55 -2.92 15.00 -2.34
N ARG A 56 -2.27 14.89 -3.50
CA ARG A 56 -0.82 14.79 -3.61
C ARG A 56 -0.13 15.96 -2.93
N ARG A 57 -0.54 17.20 -3.27
CA ARG A 57 0.03 18.43 -2.72
C ARG A 57 -0.14 18.52 -1.21
N ILE A 58 -1.34 18.19 -0.70
CA ILE A 58 -1.60 18.18 0.75
C ILE A 58 -0.70 17.15 1.43
N THR A 59 -0.63 15.93 0.90
CA THR A 59 0.18 14.84 1.48
C THR A 59 1.67 15.17 1.49
N GLU A 60 2.18 15.86 0.48
CA GLU A 60 3.59 16.30 0.45
C GLU A 60 3.90 17.35 1.54
N GLY A 61 2.92 18.11 1.98
CA GLY A 61 3.03 19.06 3.09
C GLY A 61 2.72 18.47 4.47
N GLU A 62 2.17 17.26 4.53
CA GLU A 62 1.83 16.58 5.78
C GLU A 62 2.93 15.56 6.16
N ASN A 63 3.00 15.29 7.46
CA ASN A 63 3.94 14.32 7.99
C ASN A 63 3.27 13.04 8.49
N ASP A 64 1.94 12.98 8.49
CA ASP A 64 1.19 11.84 9.05
C ASP A 64 -0.20 11.65 8.39
N ALA A 65 -0.27 11.76 7.07
CA ALA A 65 -1.49 11.50 6.31
C ALA A 65 -1.63 10.02 5.93
N ILE A 66 -2.87 9.56 5.78
CA ILE A 66 -3.20 8.23 5.27
C ILE A 66 -3.89 8.37 3.91
N ILE A 67 -3.39 7.67 2.90
CA ILE A 67 -4.01 7.61 1.57
C ILE A 67 -4.43 6.18 1.29
N VAL A 68 -5.73 5.96 1.15
CA VAL A 68 -6.30 4.67 0.73
C VAL A 68 -6.58 4.76 -0.77
N ALA A 69 -5.76 4.10 -1.59
CA ALA A 69 -5.79 4.25 -3.05
C ALA A 69 -5.93 2.94 -3.80
N SER A 70 -6.62 2.97 -4.95
CA SER A 70 -6.62 1.81 -5.84
C SER A 70 -5.29 1.68 -6.58
N TYR A 71 -4.83 0.45 -6.80
CA TYR A 71 -3.60 0.18 -7.56
C TYR A 71 -3.58 0.86 -8.94
N GLY A 72 -4.71 0.84 -9.64
CA GLY A 72 -4.83 1.45 -10.97
C GLY A 72 -4.53 2.95 -10.93
N THR A 73 -5.09 3.65 -9.97
CA THR A 73 -4.92 5.10 -9.82
C THR A 73 -3.50 5.47 -9.41
N PHE A 74 -2.91 4.69 -8.52
CA PHE A 74 -1.53 4.94 -8.09
C PHE A 74 -0.53 4.72 -9.22
N SER A 75 -0.72 3.70 -10.06
CA SER A 75 0.19 3.40 -11.17
C SER A 75 0.15 4.42 -12.31
N THR A 76 -0.92 5.21 -12.42
CA THR A 76 -1.15 6.12 -13.56
C THR A 76 -0.99 7.60 -13.27
N GLY A 77 -0.71 8.02 -12.03
CA GLY A 77 -0.62 9.45 -11.84
C GLY A 77 -0.44 10.03 -10.44
N ILE A 78 -0.31 9.25 -9.41
CA ILE A 78 -0.01 9.82 -8.08
C ILE A 78 1.45 9.53 -7.74
N ASN A 79 2.31 10.51 -7.92
CA ASN A 79 3.70 10.44 -7.50
C ASN A 79 3.89 11.26 -6.22
N ILE A 80 3.69 10.62 -5.07
CA ILE A 80 3.91 11.24 -3.75
C ILE A 80 5.33 10.93 -3.32
N LYS A 81 6.15 11.94 -3.16
CA LYS A 81 7.57 11.80 -2.77
C LYS A 81 7.77 11.57 -1.27
N ASN A 82 6.87 12.13 -0.45
CA ASN A 82 6.97 12.07 1.01
C ASN A 82 6.16 10.89 1.59
N LEU A 83 6.43 9.66 1.13
CA LEU A 83 5.83 8.44 1.66
C LEU A 83 6.79 7.73 2.61
N HIS A 84 6.32 7.40 3.80
CA HIS A 84 7.06 6.66 4.82
C HIS A 84 6.68 5.19 4.85
N ASN A 85 5.41 4.88 4.58
CA ASN A 85 4.90 3.51 4.60
C ASN A 85 4.00 3.22 3.40
N ILE A 86 4.11 2.00 2.87
CA ILE A 86 3.23 1.46 1.84
C ILE A 86 2.68 0.13 2.33
N ILE A 87 1.36 -0.06 2.28
CA ILE A 87 0.68 -1.29 2.68
C ILE A 87 -0.05 -1.87 1.48
N PHE A 88 0.30 -3.08 1.09
CA PHE A 88 -0.43 -3.85 0.09
C PHE A 88 -1.59 -4.58 0.74
N ALA A 89 -2.76 -3.95 0.76
CA ALA A 89 -3.96 -4.48 1.41
C ALA A 89 -4.62 -5.64 0.64
N SER A 90 -4.40 -5.74 -0.68
CA SER A 90 -4.86 -6.86 -1.51
C SER A 90 -3.85 -7.18 -2.61
N PRO A 91 -2.69 -7.69 -2.25
CA PRO A 91 -1.62 -7.92 -3.21
C PRO A 91 -1.94 -9.06 -4.18
N THR A 92 -1.61 -8.86 -5.46
CA THR A 92 -1.79 -9.84 -6.51
C THR A 92 -0.52 -10.00 -7.35
N LYS A 93 -0.37 -11.15 -8.04
CA LYS A 93 0.77 -11.42 -8.93
C LYS A 93 0.94 -10.35 -10.02
N SER A 94 -0.15 -9.87 -10.60
CA SER A 94 -0.12 -8.88 -11.70
C SER A 94 0.39 -7.49 -11.28
N ARG A 95 0.60 -7.24 -9.99
CA ARG A 95 1.04 -5.95 -9.43
C ARG A 95 2.56 -5.79 -9.31
N ILE A 96 3.32 -6.77 -9.76
CA ILE A 96 4.78 -6.77 -9.79
C ILE A 96 5.36 -5.51 -10.45
N ARG A 97 4.77 -5.06 -11.56
CA ARG A 97 5.22 -3.84 -12.26
C ARG A 97 5.10 -2.58 -11.40
N ASN A 98 4.08 -2.52 -10.53
CA ASN A 98 3.89 -1.39 -9.61
C ASN A 98 4.99 -1.38 -8.54
N LEU A 99 5.40 -2.55 -8.08
CA LEU A 99 6.48 -2.71 -7.11
C LEU A 99 7.81 -2.18 -7.66
N GLN A 100 8.15 -2.49 -8.89
CA GLN A 100 9.34 -1.95 -9.56
C GLN A 100 9.27 -0.42 -9.70
N SER A 101 8.09 0.12 -10.00
CA SER A 101 7.89 1.57 -10.11
C SER A 101 8.00 2.26 -8.75
N ILE A 102 7.44 1.64 -7.69
CA ILE A 102 7.56 2.10 -6.30
C ILE A 102 9.02 2.03 -5.86
N GLY A 103 9.70 0.92 -6.08
CA GLY A 103 11.11 0.73 -5.73
C GLY A 103 12.05 1.72 -6.42
N ARG A 104 11.78 2.07 -7.68
CA ARG A 104 12.55 3.11 -8.41
C ARG A 104 12.30 4.52 -7.84
N GLY A 105 11.06 4.83 -7.44
CA GLY A 105 10.72 6.08 -6.78
C GLY A 105 11.40 6.25 -5.43
N LEU A 106 11.50 5.16 -4.66
CA LEU A 106 12.15 5.14 -3.36
C LEU A 106 13.68 5.23 -3.43
N ARG A 107 14.30 4.71 -4.50
CA ARG A 107 15.77 4.77 -4.71
C ARG A 107 16.29 6.13 -5.15
N ARG A 108 15.44 7.04 -5.65
CA ARG A 108 15.85 8.27 -6.33
C ARG A 108 15.97 9.52 -5.47
N ASN A 109 15.66 9.47 -4.19
CA ASN A 109 15.82 10.64 -3.34
C ASN A 109 17.11 10.54 -2.53
N ASP A 110 18.06 11.46 -2.80
CA ASP A 110 19.30 11.70 -2.05
C ASP A 110 19.06 12.11 -0.58
N THR A 111 17.83 12.32 -0.19
CA THR A 111 17.40 12.45 1.21
C THR A 111 16.94 11.08 1.71
N LYS A 112 17.68 10.54 2.65
CA LYS A 112 17.53 9.23 3.31
C LYS A 112 16.15 9.00 3.98
N VAL A 113 15.05 9.06 3.26
CA VAL A 113 13.76 8.60 3.77
C VAL A 113 13.60 7.13 3.35
N SER A 114 13.90 6.22 4.26
CA SER A 114 13.55 4.81 4.09
C SER A 114 12.03 4.69 4.10
N CYS A 115 11.44 4.09 3.06
CA CYS A 115 10.03 3.75 3.04
C CYS A 115 9.85 2.27 3.37
N ASN A 116 8.96 1.98 4.32
CA ASN A 116 8.62 0.62 4.69
C ASN A 116 7.53 0.07 3.79
N LEU A 117 7.71 -1.12 3.25
CA LEU A 117 6.68 -1.84 2.52
C LEU A 117 6.13 -2.99 3.38
N TYR A 118 4.83 -2.98 3.63
CA TYR A 118 4.08 -4.05 4.28
C TYR A 118 3.32 -4.84 3.22
N ASP A 119 3.84 -6.00 2.87
CA ASP A 119 3.23 -6.91 1.90
C ASP A 119 2.48 -8.02 2.63
N ILE A 120 1.16 -8.03 2.52
CA ILE A 120 0.29 -8.96 3.23
C ILE A 120 0.03 -10.16 2.32
N GLY A 121 0.40 -11.33 2.79
CA GLY A 121 0.09 -12.61 2.14
C GLY A 121 -0.81 -13.45 3.03
N ASP A 122 -1.99 -13.83 2.51
CA ASP A 122 -2.91 -14.69 3.24
C ASP A 122 -2.52 -16.16 3.06
N ASP A 123 -2.29 -16.85 4.16
CA ASP A 123 -2.16 -18.30 4.15
C ASP A 123 -3.54 -18.96 4.34
N MET A 124 -4.19 -19.25 3.22
CA MET A 124 -5.49 -19.92 3.15
C MET A 124 -5.33 -21.42 2.85
N SER A 125 -4.24 -22.02 3.33
CA SER A 125 -3.97 -23.45 3.14
C SER A 125 -5.01 -24.29 3.85
N TRP A 126 -5.66 -25.20 3.09
CA TRP A 126 -6.62 -26.13 3.61
C TRP A 126 -6.46 -27.51 2.96
N LYS A 127 -6.03 -28.50 3.69
CA LYS A 127 -5.72 -29.85 3.18
C LYS A 127 -4.75 -29.78 1.97
N ALA A 128 -5.05 -30.50 0.89
CA ALA A 128 -4.25 -30.50 -0.34
C ALA A 128 -4.66 -29.44 -1.38
N LYS A 129 -5.53 -28.48 -1.02
CA LYS A 129 -5.96 -27.43 -1.93
C LYS A 129 -4.85 -26.41 -2.17
N LYS A 130 -4.71 -26.00 -3.44
CA LYS A 130 -3.71 -25.03 -3.85
C LYS A 130 -3.99 -23.64 -3.23
N ASN A 131 -3.05 -23.10 -2.52
CA ASN A 131 -3.12 -21.76 -1.95
C ASN A 131 -2.54 -20.72 -2.93
N TYR A 132 -3.41 -20.08 -3.70
CA TYR A 132 -3.02 -19.09 -4.71
C TYR A 132 -2.47 -17.81 -4.09
N THR A 133 -3.00 -17.36 -2.96
CA THR A 133 -2.55 -16.13 -2.29
C THR A 133 -1.13 -16.27 -1.77
N LEU A 134 -0.83 -17.39 -1.13
CA LEU A 134 0.52 -17.72 -0.68
C LEU A 134 1.49 -17.90 -1.86
N HIS A 135 1.05 -18.53 -2.95
CA HIS A 135 1.87 -18.65 -4.16
C HIS A 135 2.21 -17.28 -4.76
N HIS A 136 1.25 -16.35 -4.81
CA HIS A 136 1.50 -15.00 -5.27
C HIS A 136 2.49 -14.24 -4.37
N MET A 137 2.46 -14.47 -3.06
CA MET A 137 3.45 -13.90 -2.14
C MET A 137 4.86 -14.42 -2.44
N VAL A 138 5.02 -15.72 -2.65
CA VAL A 138 6.31 -16.33 -3.02
C VAL A 138 6.86 -15.72 -4.31
N GLU A 139 6.01 -15.48 -5.33
CA GLU A 139 6.43 -14.81 -6.56
C GLU A 139 6.90 -13.36 -6.31
N ARG A 140 6.27 -12.62 -5.40
CA ARG A 140 6.72 -11.28 -5.02
C ARG A 140 8.06 -11.29 -4.26
N ILE A 141 8.27 -12.28 -3.39
CA ILE A 141 9.54 -12.47 -2.67
C ILE A 141 10.71 -12.68 -3.65
N LYS A 142 10.50 -13.41 -4.75
CA LYS A 142 11.54 -13.56 -5.79
C LYS A 142 11.98 -12.20 -6.33
N ILE A 143 11.03 -11.29 -6.56
CA ILE A 143 11.32 -9.94 -7.07
C ILE A 143 12.05 -9.11 -6.01
N TYR A 144 11.68 -9.24 -4.73
CA TYR A 144 12.41 -8.57 -3.65
C TYR A 144 13.89 -8.99 -3.62
N ASN A 145 14.16 -10.28 -3.85
CA ASN A 145 15.51 -10.79 -3.96
C ASN A 145 16.24 -10.30 -5.23
N GLU A 146 15.55 -10.25 -6.37
CA GLU A 146 16.09 -9.74 -7.64
C GLU A 146 16.45 -8.25 -7.58
N GLU A 147 15.71 -7.49 -6.77
CA GLU A 147 15.88 -6.04 -6.60
C GLU A 147 16.72 -5.68 -5.35
N ASP A 148 17.32 -6.66 -4.68
CA ASP A 148 18.13 -6.51 -3.46
C ASP A 148 17.39 -5.77 -2.32
N PHE A 149 16.07 -5.98 -2.18
CA PHE A 149 15.34 -5.46 -1.05
C PHE A 149 15.54 -6.30 0.20
N SER A 150 15.92 -5.65 1.30
CA SER A 150 15.91 -6.29 2.61
C SER A 150 14.48 -6.50 3.09
N TYR A 151 14.11 -7.70 3.52
CA TYR A 151 12.78 -7.99 4.05
C TYR A 151 12.81 -8.95 5.23
N LYS A 152 11.71 -8.96 5.99
CA LYS A 152 11.45 -9.93 7.07
C LYS A 152 10.12 -10.61 6.81
N LEU A 153 10.05 -11.92 7.04
CA LEU A 153 8.79 -12.66 7.04
C LEU A 153 8.26 -12.73 8.48
N ILE A 154 7.03 -12.28 8.66
CA ILE A 154 6.37 -12.29 9.97
C ILE A 154 5.06 -13.05 9.81
N LYS A 155 4.91 -14.14 10.56
CA LYS A 155 3.63 -14.86 10.66
C LYS A 155 2.77 -14.16 11.71
N VAL A 156 1.53 -13.89 11.34
CA VAL A 156 0.51 -13.32 12.23
C VAL A 156 -0.67 -14.27 12.27
N ASP A 157 -1.01 -14.76 13.44
CA ASP A 157 -2.23 -15.55 13.67
C ASP A 157 -3.37 -14.58 14.03
N LEU A 158 -4.50 -14.64 13.29
CA LEU A 158 -5.65 -13.74 13.40
C LEU A 158 -6.79 -14.41 14.15
#